data_0936bd1adec11192749901a4d373eb4e
#
_entry.id   0936bd1adec11192749901a4d373eb4e
#
_cell.length_a   1.000
_cell.length_b   1.000
_cell.length_c   1.000
_cell.angle_alpha   90.00
_cell.angle_beta   90.00
_cell.angle_gamma   90.00
#
_symmetry.space_group_name_H-M   'P 1'
#
loop_
_entity.id
_entity.type
_entity.pdbx_description
1 polymer ?
#
loop_
_entity_poly.entity_id
_entity_poly.type
_entity_poly.pdbx_seq_one_letter_code
_entity_poly.pdbx_strand_id
1 'polypeptide(L)'
;RLVPNQDWKKVSRLFTEHINNIAPKSVKVEVSTHHGGNPYVTPENFKGYISAINAYKDSFGKDPIPQKDGGSIPIVPMFESILGIKTVLMGFGLDSDAIHSPNENFGLDNFFIGIETIQNFYKHFGN
;
A
#
# COMPACT_ATOMS: atom_id res chain seq x y z
N ARG A 1 -6.26 -8.36 3.22
CA ARG A 1 -5.45 -7.85 2.10
C ARG A 1 -5.96 -8.50 0.81
N LEU A 2 -6.30 -7.68 -0.16
CA LEU A 2 -6.96 -8.13 -1.38
C LEU A 2 -6.06 -7.88 -2.60
N VAL A 3 -6.29 -8.68 -3.64
CA VAL A 3 -5.67 -8.47 -4.96
C VAL A 3 -6.59 -7.63 -5.85
N PRO A 4 -6.08 -7.04 -6.95
CA PRO A 4 -6.90 -6.27 -7.88
C PRO A 4 -8.18 -7.01 -8.31
N ASN A 5 -9.25 -6.24 -8.55
CA ASN A 5 -10.57 -6.74 -8.93
C ASN A 5 -11.34 -7.52 -7.85
N GLN A 6 -10.90 -7.48 -6.61
CA GLN A 6 -11.68 -7.98 -5.48
C GLN A 6 -12.44 -6.84 -4.79
N ASP A 7 -13.65 -7.14 -4.33
CA ASP A 7 -14.48 -6.26 -3.50
C ASP A 7 -14.40 -6.73 -2.04
N TRP A 8 -13.96 -5.86 -1.13
CA TRP A 8 -13.74 -6.23 0.25
C TRP A 8 -15.02 -6.61 1.00
N LYS A 9 -16.15 -5.98 0.66
CA LYS A 9 -17.44 -6.31 1.29
C LYS A 9 -17.90 -7.71 0.87
N LYS A 10 -17.74 -8.02 -0.42
CA LYS A 10 -18.05 -9.36 -0.96
C LYS A 10 -17.15 -10.43 -0.33
N VAL A 11 -15.85 -10.18 -0.24
CA VAL A 11 -14.90 -11.13 0.37
C VAL A 11 -15.20 -11.32 1.85
N SER A 12 -15.46 -10.26 2.60
CA SER A 12 -15.85 -10.33 4.02
C SER A 12 -17.11 -11.16 4.22
N ARG A 13 -18.14 -10.93 3.42
CA ARG A 13 -19.40 -11.71 3.48
C ARG A 13 -19.14 -13.19 3.20
N LEU A 14 -18.42 -13.50 2.13
CA LEU A 14 -18.12 -14.90 1.76
C LEU A 14 -17.29 -15.60 2.83
N PHE A 15 -16.32 -14.89 3.44
CA PHE A 15 -15.53 -15.41 4.54
C PHE A 15 -16.42 -15.73 5.75
N THR A 16 -17.29 -14.81 6.14
CA THR A 16 -18.23 -15.01 7.26
C THR A 16 -19.15 -16.21 7.01
N GLU A 17 -19.72 -16.29 5.82
CA GLU A 17 -20.57 -17.42 5.42
C GLU A 17 -19.81 -18.75 5.48
N HIS A 18 -18.59 -18.77 4.96
CA HIS A 18 -17.75 -19.97 4.97
C HIS A 18 -17.44 -20.44 6.40
N ILE A 19 -16.96 -19.54 7.25
CA ILE A 19 -16.63 -19.87 8.64
C ILE A 19 -17.86 -20.41 9.39
N ASN A 20 -19.01 -19.77 9.24
CA ASN A 20 -20.26 -20.24 9.88
C ASN A 20 -20.70 -21.62 9.38
N ASN A 21 -20.47 -21.92 8.09
CA ASN A 21 -20.84 -23.20 7.51
C ASN A 21 -19.95 -24.37 7.94
N ILE A 22 -18.63 -24.11 8.14
CA ILE A 22 -17.67 -25.16 8.52
C ILE A 22 -17.52 -25.31 10.03
N ALA A 23 -18.05 -24.38 10.82
CA ALA A 23 -17.93 -24.42 12.29
C ALA A 23 -18.55 -25.71 12.86
N PRO A 24 -17.82 -26.48 13.69
CA PRO A 24 -18.36 -27.64 14.35
C PRO A 24 -19.53 -27.25 15.28
N LYS A 25 -20.56 -28.09 15.35
CA LYS A 25 -21.73 -27.86 16.23
C LYS A 25 -21.38 -27.73 17.73
N SER A 26 -20.22 -28.21 18.12
CA SER A 26 -19.74 -28.15 19.50
C SER A 26 -19.14 -26.81 19.92
N VAL A 27 -18.96 -25.87 18.98
CA VAL A 27 -18.39 -24.55 19.25
C VAL A 27 -19.34 -23.45 18.79
N LYS A 28 -19.32 -22.32 19.51
CA LYS A 28 -19.97 -21.10 19.08
C LYS A 28 -18.96 -20.23 18.38
N VAL A 29 -19.22 -19.84 17.15
CA VAL A 29 -18.36 -18.96 16.36
C VAL A 29 -19.11 -17.65 16.10
N GLU A 30 -18.40 -16.55 16.28
CA GLU A 30 -18.86 -15.21 15.92
C GLU A 30 -17.81 -14.55 15.04
N VAL A 31 -18.21 -14.08 13.86
CA VAL A 31 -17.35 -13.38 12.91
C VAL A 31 -17.79 -11.92 12.84
N SER A 32 -16.94 -11.02 13.30
CA SER A 32 -17.17 -9.58 13.21
C SER A 32 -16.26 -8.94 12.17
N THR A 33 -16.82 -8.08 11.35
CA THR A 33 -16.06 -7.29 10.38
C THR A 33 -15.89 -5.86 10.90
N HIS A 34 -14.67 -5.44 11.17
CA HIS A 34 -14.40 -4.10 11.69
C HIS A 34 -14.35 -3.06 10.56
N HIS A 35 -13.43 -3.21 9.64
CA HIS A 35 -13.26 -2.32 8.49
C HIS A 35 -12.51 -3.06 7.37
N GLY A 36 -12.56 -2.51 6.18
CA GLY A 36 -11.86 -3.03 5.02
C GLY A 36 -11.71 -1.98 3.94
N GLY A 37 -10.94 -2.28 2.92
CA GLY A 37 -10.75 -1.42 1.77
C GLY A 37 -10.51 -2.24 0.50
N ASN A 38 -10.91 -1.67 -0.62
CA ASN A 38 -10.63 -2.26 -1.91
C ASN A 38 -9.12 -2.16 -2.23
N PRO A 39 -8.58 -3.04 -3.07
CA PRO A 39 -7.21 -2.93 -3.53
C PRO A 39 -7.04 -1.69 -4.40
N TYR A 40 -5.84 -1.15 -4.42
CA TYR A 40 -5.45 -0.05 -5.26
C TYR A 40 -4.18 -0.39 -6.04
N VAL A 41 -4.16 -0.03 -7.31
CA VAL A 41 -2.96 -0.14 -8.16
C VAL A 41 -2.73 1.20 -8.82
N THR A 42 -1.59 1.82 -8.56
CA THR A 42 -1.20 3.08 -9.19
C THR A 42 -1.08 2.90 -10.70
N PRO A 43 -1.78 3.71 -11.53
CA PRO A 43 -1.63 3.63 -12.98
C PRO A 43 -0.22 4.08 -13.41
N GLU A 44 0.44 3.27 -14.23
CA GLU A 44 1.82 3.53 -14.66
C GLU A 44 1.95 4.77 -15.58
N ASN A 45 0.88 5.15 -16.28
CA ASN A 45 0.82 6.35 -17.11
C ASN A 45 0.42 7.62 -16.33
N PHE A 46 0.26 7.53 -15.01
CA PHE A 46 -0.04 8.67 -14.18
C PHE A 46 1.20 9.55 -13.97
N LYS A 47 1.06 10.87 -14.13
CA LYS A 47 2.18 11.83 -13.94
C LYS A 47 2.91 11.62 -12.61
N GLY A 48 2.19 11.40 -11.52
CA GLY A 48 2.78 11.15 -10.21
C GLY A 48 3.64 9.89 -10.17
N TYR A 49 3.23 8.81 -10.87
CA TYR A 49 4.03 7.59 -10.95
C TYR A 49 5.34 7.85 -11.71
N ILE A 50 5.28 8.51 -12.86
CA ILE A 50 6.46 8.87 -13.66
C ILE A 50 7.39 9.79 -12.87
N SER A 51 6.83 10.78 -12.17
CA SER A 51 7.60 11.69 -11.32
C SER A 51 8.31 10.96 -10.17
N ALA A 52 7.65 9.96 -9.56
CA ALA A 52 8.26 9.14 -8.53
C ALA A 52 9.44 8.31 -9.07
N ILE A 53 9.29 7.67 -10.22
CA ILE A 53 10.39 6.93 -10.89
C ILE A 53 11.60 7.84 -11.09
N ASN A 54 11.40 9.03 -11.66
CA ASN A 54 12.48 9.98 -11.91
C ASN A 54 13.12 10.47 -10.60
N ALA A 55 12.31 10.74 -9.58
CA ALA A 55 12.82 11.17 -8.27
C ALA A 55 13.71 10.12 -7.59
N TYR A 56 13.30 8.85 -7.63
CA TYR A 56 14.14 7.77 -7.12
C TYR A 56 15.44 7.63 -7.91
N LYS A 57 15.36 7.74 -9.24
CA LYS A 57 16.55 7.69 -10.10
C LYS A 57 17.55 8.80 -9.76
N ASP A 58 17.06 10.03 -9.56
CA ASP A 58 17.90 11.17 -9.21
C ASP A 58 18.57 10.99 -7.84
N SER A 59 17.84 10.50 -6.85
CA SER A 59 18.33 10.40 -5.47
C SER A 59 19.20 9.16 -5.23
N PHE A 60 18.81 8.01 -5.80
CA PHE A 60 19.51 6.73 -5.58
C PHE A 60 20.48 6.36 -6.71
N GLY A 61 20.50 7.11 -7.82
CA GLY A 61 21.35 6.81 -8.98
C GLY A 61 20.98 5.53 -9.72
N LYS A 62 19.78 4.98 -9.47
CA LYS A 62 19.30 3.71 -10.03
C LYS A 62 17.82 3.83 -10.40
N ASP A 63 17.42 3.15 -11.45
CA ASP A 63 16.00 3.01 -11.78
C ASP A 63 15.32 2.15 -10.69
N PRO A 64 14.23 2.63 -10.07
CA PRO A 64 13.49 1.86 -9.10
C PRO A 64 12.77 0.70 -9.77
N ILE A 65 12.59 -0.40 -9.04
CA ILE A 65 11.80 -1.54 -9.48
C ILE A 65 10.44 -1.43 -8.77
N PRO A 66 9.37 -1.07 -9.50
CA PRO A 66 8.04 -1.04 -8.92
C PRO A 66 7.59 -2.44 -8.52
N GLN A 67 7.00 -2.55 -7.35
CA GLN A 67 6.44 -3.82 -6.88
C GLN A 67 5.02 -3.63 -6.37
N LYS A 68 4.24 -4.69 -6.43
CA LYS A 68 2.92 -4.75 -5.82
C LYS A 68 3.06 -5.33 -4.43
N ASP A 69 2.66 -4.55 -3.44
CA ASP A 69 2.66 -4.99 -2.06
C ASP A 69 1.25 -5.37 -1.61
N GLY A 70 1.15 -6.38 -0.75
CA GLY A 70 -0.08 -6.75 -0.05
C GLY A 70 -0.41 -5.85 1.16
N GLY A 71 0.25 -4.71 1.31
CA GLY A 71 -0.01 -3.76 2.38
C GLY A 71 -1.47 -3.26 2.40
N SER A 72 -2.01 -3.05 3.60
CA SER A 72 -3.36 -2.52 3.77
C SER A 72 -3.29 -1.05 4.14
N ILE A 73 -3.56 -0.19 3.18
CA ILE A 73 -3.70 1.26 3.40
C ILE A 73 -5.09 1.64 2.88
N PRO A 74 -6.16 1.40 3.65
CA PRO A 74 -7.55 1.55 3.18
C PRO A 74 -7.92 2.96 2.71
N ILE A 75 -7.20 3.98 3.17
CA ILE A 75 -7.44 5.37 2.77
C ILE A 75 -7.06 5.65 1.30
N VAL A 76 -6.10 4.91 0.74
CA VAL A 76 -5.61 5.13 -0.63
C VAL A 76 -6.72 4.93 -1.67
N PRO A 77 -7.44 3.79 -1.72
CA PRO A 77 -8.57 3.64 -2.62
C PRO A 77 -9.72 4.61 -2.32
N MET A 78 -9.83 5.12 -1.10
CA MET A 78 -10.82 6.14 -0.76
C MET A 78 -10.49 7.50 -1.39
N PHE A 79 -9.22 7.89 -1.47
CA PHE A 79 -8.82 9.11 -2.20
C PHE A 79 -9.26 9.06 -3.65
N GLU A 80 -9.10 7.92 -4.32
CA GLU A 80 -9.55 7.77 -5.70
C GLU A 80 -11.08 7.77 -5.80
N SER A 81 -11.77 6.99 -4.96
CA SER A 81 -13.23 6.81 -5.06
C SER A 81 -14.04 8.04 -4.66
N ILE A 82 -13.56 8.83 -3.69
CA ILE A 82 -14.28 9.99 -3.15
C ILE A 82 -13.81 11.29 -3.79
N LEU A 83 -12.51 11.45 -3.97
CA LEU A 83 -11.90 12.71 -4.43
C LEU A 83 -11.49 12.68 -5.91
N GLY A 84 -11.49 11.51 -6.56
CA GLY A 84 -10.97 11.34 -7.92
C GLY A 84 -9.46 11.54 -8.03
N ILE A 85 -8.73 11.47 -6.90
CA ILE A 85 -7.30 11.72 -6.83
C ILE A 85 -6.55 10.40 -6.90
N LYS A 86 -5.63 10.28 -7.85
CA LYS A 86 -4.71 9.15 -7.94
C LYS A 86 -3.56 9.32 -6.96
N THR A 87 -3.12 8.21 -6.38
CA THR A 87 -2.06 8.17 -5.38
C THR A 87 -0.87 7.38 -5.91
N VAL A 88 0.34 7.83 -5.62
CA VAL A 88 1.57 7.05 -5.76
C VAL A 88 2.13 6.77 -4.37
N LEU A 89 2.46 5.51 -4.11
CA LEU A 89 3.06 5.09 -2.85
C LEU A 89 4.58 5.03 -3.03
N MET A 90 5.29 5.76 -2.20
CA MET A 90 6.74 5.84 -2.19
C MET A 90 7.25 5.32 -0.84
N GLY A 91 8.04 4.25 -0.84
CA GLY A 91 8.57 3.62 0.37
C GLY A 91 10.09 3.71 0.43
N PHE A 92 10.63 3.86 1.63
CA PHE A 92 12.07 3.97 1.90
C PHE A 92 12.55 2.95 2.92
N GLY A 93 11.65 2.13 3.46
CA GLY A 93 11.99 1.06 4.39
C GLY A 93 12.66 -0.11 3.69
N LEU A 94 13.51 -0.82 4.43
CA LEU A 94 14.20 -2.03 4.01
C LEU A 94 13.66 -3.24 4.79
N ASP A 95 13.81 -4.43 4.23
CA ASP A 95 13.46 -5.66 4.93
C ASP A 95 14.26 -5.83 6.24
N SER A 96 15.49 -5.29 6.27
CA SER A 96 16.35 -5.28 7.47
C SER A 96 15.86 -4.38 8.59
N ASP A 97 14.91 -3.47 8.30
CA ASP A 97 14.38 -2.53 9.31
C ASP A 97 13.45 -3.22 10.32
N ALA A 98 13.15 -4.50 10.12
CA ALA A 98 12.32 -5.33 11.01
C ALA A 98 10.94 -4.70 11.30
N ILE A 99 10.30 -4.13 10.26
CA ILE A 99 9.01 -3.42 10.36
C ILE A 99 7.97 -4.30 11.05
N HIS A 100 7.30 -3.75 12.07
CA HIS A 100 6.32 -4.44 12.93
C HIS A 100 6.90 -5.61 13.75
N SER A 101 8.20 -5.59 14.00
CA SER A 101 8.92 -6.63 14.77
C SER A 101 9.69 -6.03 15.94
N PRO A 102 10.15 -6.86 16.91
CA PRO A 102 11.10 -6.38 17.92
C PRO A 102 12.37 -5.81 17.26
N ASN A 103 12.87 -4.72 17.84
CA ASN A 103 14.02 -3.96 17.32
C ASN A 103 13.78 -3.29 15.96
N GLU A 104 12.54 -2.94 15.64
CA GLU A 104 12.22 -2.10 14.49
C GLU A 104 13.11 -0.87 14.48
N ASN A 105 13.71 -0.59 13.34
CA ASN A 105 14.63 0.54 13.16
C ASN A 105 14.46 1.14 11.77
N PHE A 106 15.09 2.29 11.54
CA PHE A 106 15.13 2.93 10.24
C PHE A 106 16.49 3.57 10.04
N GLY A 107 17.17 3.24 8.94
CA GLY A 107 18.50 3.74 8.63
C GLY A 107 18.51 5.25 8.38
N LEU A 108 19.41 5.99 9.04
CA LEU A 108 19.51 7.44 8.88
C LEU A 108 19.87 7.85 7.45
N ASP A 109 20.70 7.09 6.76
CA ASP A 109 21.04 7.35 5.35
C ASP A 109 19.78 7.26 4.48
N ASN A 110 18.94 6.25 4.70
CA ASN A 110 17.66 6.12 4.01
C ASN A 110 16.67 7.24 4.38
N PHE A 111 16.72 7.71 5.62
CA PHE A 111 15.89 8.84 6.04
C PHE A 111 16.24 10.11 5.25
N PHE A 112 17.53 10.46 5.18
CA PHE A 112 17.96 11.66 4.48
C PHE A 112 17.78 11.57 2.96
N ILE A 113 18.10 10.43 2.36
CA ILE A 113 17.84 10.18 0.94
C ILE A 113 16.34 10.23 0.62
N GLY A 114 15.49 9.74 1.54
CA GLY A 114 14.04 9.84 1.43
C GLY A 114 13.55 11.29 1.35
N ILE A 115 14.10 12.18 2.19
CA ILE A 115 13.79 13.63 2.15
C ILE A 115 14.17 14.21 0.78
N GLU A 116 15.35 13.91 0.28
CA GLU A 116 15.81 14.36 -1.04
C GLU A 116 14.90 13.83 -2.15
N THR A 117 14.53 12.56 -2.07
CA THR A 117 13.63 11.93 -3.07
C THR A 117 12.27 12.62 -3.11
N ILE A 118 11.70 12.99 -1.98
CA ILE A 118 10.43 13.74 -1.94
C ILE A 118 10.58 15.14 -2.57
N GLN A 119 11.69 15.83 -2.33
CA GLN A 119 11.96 17.11 -2.99
C GLN A 119 12.08 16.96 -4.50
N ASN A 120 12.77 15.93 -4.98
CA ASN A 120 12.91 15.63 -6.40
C ASN A 120 11.56 15.22 -7.01
N PHE A 121 10.72 14.48 -6.27
CA PHE A 121 9.36 14.17 -6.70
C PHE A 121 8.55 15.44 -6.99
N TYR A 122 8.55 16.41 -6.09
CA TYR A 122 7.81 17.66 -6.31
C TYR A 122 8.37 18.48 -7.49
N LYS A 123 9.68 18.48 -7.72
CA LYS A 123 10.28 19.11 -8.90
C LYS A 123 9.76 18.48 -10.19
N HIS A 124 9.77 17.14 -10.28
CA HIS A 124 9.29 16.43 -11.46
C HIS A 124 7.78 16.55 -11.64
N PHE A 125 7.03 16.56 -10.55
CA PHE A 125 5.58 16.67 -10.60
C PHE A 125 5.09 18.07 -10.96
N GLY A 126 5.85 19.11 -10.59
CA GLY A 126 5.54 20.51 -10.89
C GLY A 126 5.83 20.94 -12.34
N ASN A 127 6.73 20.24 -13.02
CA ASN A 127 7.05 20.46 -14.44
C ASN A 127 6.06 19.70 -15.34
#